data_28f721821f3cac797a40b3033990ec15
#
_entry.id   28f721821f3cac797a40b3033990ec15
#
_cell.length_a   1.000
_cell.length_b   1.000
_cell.length_c   1.000
_cell.angle_alpha   90.00
_cell.angle_beta   90.00
_cell.angle_gamma   90.00
#
_symmetry.space_group_name_H-M   'P 1'
#
loop_
_entity.id
_entity.type
_entity.pdbx_description
1 polymer ?
#
loop_
_entity_poly.entity_id
_entity_poly.type
_entity_poly.pdbx_seq_one_letter_code
_entity_poly.pdbx_strand_id
1 'polypeptide(L)'
;VLIDTGGPSGPILEKVAALRLTVSHVLCTHHHVDHVAHNAEYKARFGCPVCGHGKERELFGGLDLEIGDGDEIVTGGLNVRALHVPGHTQGQLAYLVNDERVFTGDTLFRESVGGTRAPGHATFEELRHSIMEVLMRLRKDTAVHPGHTDPTTIGEEWERNPFIRAWRGLDASGETRCTAFGL
;
A
#
# COMPACT_ATOMS: atom_id res chain seq x y z
N VAL A 1 7.95 2.55 -12.32
CA VAL A 1 7.37 3.24 -11.16
C VAL A 1 8.12 2.87 -9.89
N LEU A 2 8.11 3.73 -8.88
CA LEU A 2 8.45 3.42 -7.49
C LEU A 2 7.16 3.47 -6.67
N ILE A 3 6.95 2.50 -5.82
CA ILE A 3 5.83 2.47 -4.88
C ILE A 3 6.41 2.60 -3.49
N ASP A 4 6.05 3.69 -2.82
CA ASP A 4 6.61 4.18 -1.58
C ASP A 4 8.14 4.40 -1.63
N THR A 5 8.62 5.38 -0.89
CA THR A 5 10.02 5.81 -0.92
C THR A 5 10.59 6.02 0.48
N GLY A 6 10.06 5.33 1.48
CA GLY A 6 10.47 5.52 2.87
C GLY A 6 11.82 4.90 3.22
N GLY A 7 12.20 3.80 2.54
CA GLY A 7 13.48 3.15 2.76
C GLY A 7 14.67 3.94 2.19
N PRO A 8 15.92 3.59 2.57
CA PRO A 8 17.13 4.25 2.07
C PRO A 8 17.18 4.30 0.54
N SER A 9 17.39 5.49 -0.02
CA SER A 9 17.36 5.71 -1.49
C SER A 9 18.55 5.10 -2.22
N GLY A 10 19.74 5.03 -1.60
CA GLY A 10 20.98 4.56 -2.22
C GLY A 10 20.85 3.23 -2.97
N PRO A 11 20.41 2.13 -2.32
CA PRO A 11 20.28 0.82 -2.96
C PRO A 11 19.31 0.83 -4.16
N ILE A 12 18.23 1.62 -4.08
CA ILE A 12 17.27 1.74 -5.16
C ILE A 12 17.87 2.52 -6.33
N LEU A 13 18.56 3.63 -6.07
CA LEU A 13 19.23 4.42 -7.10
C LEU A 13 20.32 3.63 -7.83
N GLU A 14 21.11 2.83 -7.11
CA GLU A 14 22.09 1.91 -7.69
C GLU A 14 21.41 0.88 -8.59
N LYS A 15 20.31 0.29 -8.16
CA LYS A 15 19.55 -0.69 -8.95
C LYS A 15 18.96 -0.07 -10.21
N VAL A 16 18.36 1.11 -10.10
CA VAL A 16 17.83 1.88 -11.25
C VAL A 16 18.92 2.15 -12.28
N ALA A 17 20.10 2.61 -11.82
CA ALA A 17 21.24 2.89 -12.69
C ALA A 17 21.80 1.62 -13.34
N ALA A 18 22.01 0.55 -12.57
CA ALA A 18 22.56 -0.72 -13.06
C ALA A 18 21.67 -1.36 -14.13
N LEU A 19 20.35 -1.26 -13.97
CA LEU A 19 19.36 -1.78 -14.92
C LEU A 19 18.98 -0.77 -16.02
N ARG A 20 19.58 0.43 -16.03
CA ARG A 20 19.29 1.52 -16.98
C ARG A 20 17.79 1.84 -17.07
N LEU A 21 17.11 1.83 -15.92
CA LEU A 21 15.68 2.12 -15.84
C LEU A 21 15.42 3.63 -15.78
N THR A 22 14.26 4.03 -16.26
CA THR A 22 13.69 5.36 -16.05
C THR A 22 12.54 5.27 -15.05
N VAL A 23 12.55 6.14 -14.04
CA VAL A 23 11.44 6.26 -13.08
C VAL A 23 10.45 7.28 -13.62
N SER A 24 9.25 6.83 -13.95
CA SER A 24 8.19 7.68 -14.52
C SER A 24 7.28 8.29 -13.46
N HIS A 25 7.07 7.62 -12.33
CA HIS A 25 6.18 8.05 -11.24
C HIS A 25 6.71 7.55 -9.90
N VAL A 26 6.47 8.33 -8.86
CA VAL A 26 6.48 7.89 -7.46
C VAL A 26 5.03 7.77 -7.02
N LEU A 27 4.60 6.58 -6.64
CA LEU A 27 3.25 6.26 -6.20
C LEU A 27 3.28 6.04 -4.69
N CYS A 28 2.56 6.86 -3.94
CA CYS A 28 2.50 6.76 -2.49
C CYS A 28 1.23 6.01 -2.08
N THR A 29 1.38 4.98 -1.24
CA THR A 29 0.22 4.28 -0.66
C THR A 29 -0.50 5.17 0.33
N HIS A 30 0.24 5.92 1.16
CA HIS A 30 -0.26 6.88 2.14
C HIS A 30 0.85 7.86 2.58
N HIS A 31 0.54 8.79 3.47
CA HIS A 31 1.40 9.94 3.80
C HIS A 31 2.43 9.69 4.92
N HIS A 32 2.45 8.55 5.60
CA HIS A 32 3.35 8.34 6.73
C HIS A 32 4.82 8.44 6.30
N VAL A 33 5.65 8.99 7.18
CA VAL A 33 7.04 9.37 6.87
C VAL A 33 7.89 8.20 6.40
N ASP A 34 7.68 7.02 6.95
CA ASP A 34 8.35 5.78 6.59
C ASP A 34 7.93 5.20 5.23
N HIS A 35 6.97 5.85 4.55
CA HIS A 35 6.57 5.58 3.17
C HIS A 35 6.95 6.67 2.19
N VAL A 36 7.21 7.90 2.64
CA VAL A 36 7.37 9.07 1.76
C VAL A 36 8.67 9.85 1.95
N ALA A 37 9.55 9.42 2.86
CA ALA A 37 10.73 10.16 3.31
C ALA A 37 11.62 10.67 2.16
N HIS A 38 11.72 9.94 1.05
CA HIS A 38 12.59 10.28 -0.08
C HIS A 38 11.86 10.73 -1.34
N ASN A 39 10.56 11.06 -1.27
CA ASN A 39 9.78 11.54 -2.41
C ASN A 39 10.48 12.70 -3.14
N ALA A 40 10.95 13.70 -2.40
CA ALA A 40 11.60 14.89 -2.96
C ALA A 40 12.91 14.53 -3.68
N GLU A 41 13.69 13.58 -3.16
CA GLU A 41 14.94 13.12 -3.77
C GLU A 41 14.67 12.43 -5.13
N TYR A 42 13.71 11.51 -5.19
CA TYR A 42 13.36 10.83 -6.42
C TYR A 42 12.76 11.78 -7.46
N LYS A 43 11.88 12.69 -7.02
CA LYS A 43 11.33 13.75 -7.88
C LYS A 43 12.44 14.62 -8.47
N ALA A 44 13.37 15.10 -7.66
CA ALA A 44 14.49 15.90 -8.13
C ALA A 44 15.41 15.13 -9.09
N ARG A 45 15.64 13.85 -8.82
CA ARG A 45 16.54 13.00 -9.60
C ARG A 45 16.00 12.63 -10.97
N PHE A 46 14.70 12.32 -11.07
CA PHE A 46 14.09 11.75 -12.27
C PHE A 46 13.08 12.69 -12.96
N GLY A 47 12.74 13.82 -12.36
CA GLY A 47 11.71 14.74 -12.88
C GLY A 47 10.31 14.11 -12.90
N CYS A 48 10.09 13.05 -12.12
CA CYS A 48 8.83 12.32 -12.09
C CYS A 48 7.85 12.92 -11.08
N PRO A 49 6.53 12.84 -11.33
CA PRO A 49 5.53 13.29 -10.37
C PRO A 49 5.46 12.36 -9.16
N VAL A 50 5.15 12.97 -8.01
CA VAL A 50 4.74 12.28 -6.78
C VAL A 50 3.23 12.22 -6.76
N CYS A 51 2.69 11.01 -6.67
CA CYS A 51 1.27 10.72 -6.80
C CYS A 51 0.74 10.07 -5.52
N GLY A 52 -0.47 10.43 -5.12
CA GLY A 52 -1.15 9.86 -3.96
C GLY A 52 -2.61 10.30 -3.90
N HIS A 53 -3.34 9.87 -2.88
CA HIS A 53 -4.76 10.15 -2.78
C HIS A 53 -5.03 11.60 -2.34
N GLY A 54 -5.98 12.28 -3.01
CA GLY A 54 -6.31 13.68 -2.77
C GLY A 54 -6.75 14.01 -1.34
N LYS A 55 -7.36 13.05 -0.62
CA LYS A 55 -7.73 13.24 0.80
C LYS A 55 -6.53 13.52 1.72
N GLU A 56 -5.33 13.17 1.30
CA GLU A 56 -4.09 13.35 2.09
C GLU A 56 -3.14 14.35 1.47
N ARG A 57 -3.56 15.09 0.44
CA ARG A 57 -2.73 16.06 -0.30
C ARG A 57 -1.89 16.94 0.62
N GLU A 58 -2.49 17.50 1.65
CA GLU A 58 -1.82 18.41 2.57
C GLU A 58 -0.81 17.72 3.49
N LEU A 59 -1.03 16.45 3.77
CA LEU A 59 -0.17 15.64 4.63
C LEU A 59 1.10 15.17 3.91
N PHE A 60 1.09 15.08 2.57
CA PHE A 60 2.27 14.72 1.78
C PHE A 60 3.33 15.83 1.68
N GLY A 61 2.98 17.07 2.00
CA GLY A 61 3.90 18.20 1.86
C GLY A 61 4.29 18.54 0.40
N GLY A 62 3.64 17.93 -0.59
CA GLY A 62 3.94 18.15 -2.01
C GLY A 62 3.49 17.01 -2.92
N LEU A 63 2.21 16.95 -3.21
CA LEU A 63 1.61 16.00 -4.14
C LEU A 63 1.45 16.66 -5.52
N ASP A 64 2.02 16.04 -6.56
CA ASP A 64 1.92 16.57 -7.92
C ASP A 64 0.64 16.13 -8.63
N LEU A 65 0.26 14.86 -8.45
CA LEU A 65 -0.94 14.29 -9.04
C LEU A 65 -1.79 13.57 -7.98
N GLU A 66 -3.08 13.78 -8.05
CA GLU A 66 -4.04 13.02 -7.26
C GLU A 66 -4.45 11.76 -8.01
N ILE A 67 -4.50 10.66 -7.27
CA ILE A 67 -4.95 9.36 -7.75
C ILE A 67 -6.12 8.92 -6.88
N GLY A 68 -7.18 8.44 -7.52
CA GLY A 68 -8.37 7.92 -6.87
C GLY A 68 -8.58 6.44 -7.15
N ASP A 69 -9.69 5.92 -6.64
CA ASP A 69 -10.09 4.53 -6.87
C ASP A 69 -10.34 4.25 -8.36
N GLY A 70 -9.76 3.16 -8.85
CA GLY A 70 -9.89 2.73 -10.24
C GLY A 70 -8.99 3.46 -11.23
N ASP A 71 -8.25 4.49 -10.82
CA ASP A 71 -7.31 5.15 -11.73
C ASP A 71 -6.19 4.19 -12.18
N GLU A 72 -5.82 4.31 -13.45
CA GLU A 72 -4.80 3.46 -14.07
C GLU A 72 -3.63 4.28 -14.57
N ILE A 73 -2.42 3.78 -14.31
CA ILE A 73 -1.15 4.33 -14.81
C ILE A 73 -0.52 3.27 -15.71
N VAL A 74 -0.46 3.55 -17.01
CA VAL A 74 0.16 2.67 -17.99
C VAL A 74 1.53 3.25 -18.36
N THR A 75 2.59 2.54 -18.02
CA THR A 75 3.97 3.01 -18.25
C THR A 75 4.96 1.86 -18.30
N GLY A 76 5.89 1.89 -19.26
CA GLY A 76 6.98 0.92 -19.34
C GLY A 76 6.54 -0.55 -19.39
N GLY A 77 5.37 -0.83 -19.97
CA GLY A 77 4.81 -2.19 -20.02
C GLY A 77 4.11 -2.63 -18.74
N LEU A 78 3.94 -1.73 -17.77
CA LEU A 78 3.16 -1.97 -16.57
C LEU A 78 1.79 -1.30 -16.71
N ASN A 79 0.75 -2.00 -16.26
CA ASN A 79 -0.54 -1.42 -15.91
C ASN A 79 -0.67 -1.42 -14.38
N VAL A 80 -0.77 -0.25 -13.78
CA VAL A 80 -0.88 -0.07 -12.33
C VAL A 80 -2.25 0.54 -12.04
N ARG A 81 -3.13 -0.22 -11.41
CA ARG A 81 -4.45 0.24 -10.99
C ARG A 81 -4.46 0.58 -9.51
N ALA A 82 -4.93 1.77 -9.18
CA ALA A 82 -5.12 2.21 -7.81
C ALA A 82 -6.44 1.64 -7.25
N LEU A 83 -6.39 1.16 -6.02
CA LEU A 83 -7.54 0.69 -5.24
C LEU A 83 -7.59 1.53 -3.96
N HIS A 84 -8.69 2.24 -3.73
CA HIS A 84 -8.88 2.98 -2.48
C HIS A 84 -9.24 2.02 -1.35
N VAL A 85 -8.39 1.94 -0.35
CA VAL A 85 -8.48 0.97 0.76
C VAL A 85 -8.35 1.68 2.12
N PRO A 86 -9.28 2.61 2.45
CA PRO A 86 -9.23 3.38 3.69
C PRO A 86 -9.29 2.47 4.92
N GLY A 87 -8.73 2.97 6.02
CA GLY A 87 -8.71 2.27 7.31
C GLY A 87 -7.49 2.67 8.11
N HIS A 88 -6.29 2.27 7.68
CA HIS A 88 -5.05 2.73 8.27
C HIS A 88 -4.91 4.26 8.14
N THR A 89 -5.14 4.79 6.94
CA THR A 89 -5.36 6.22 6.73
C THR A 89 -6.59 6.46 5.87
N GLN A 90 -7.07 7.72 5.79
CA GLN A 90 -8.28 8.06 5.02
C GLN A 90 -8.08 8.00 3.51
N GLY A 91 -6.87 8.26 3.04
CA GLY A 91 -6.50 8.24 1.63
C GLY A 91 -5.64 7.03 1.24
N GLN A 92 -5.62 5.98 2.08
CA GLN A 92 -4.84 4.78 1.79
C GLN A 92 -5.16 4.20 0.42
N LEU A 93 -4.14 4.02 -0.41
CA LEU A 93 -4.21 3.32 -1.69
C LEU A 93 -3.45 1.99 -1.64
N ALA A 94 -3.98 1.00 -2.33
CA ALA A 94 -3.22 -0.16 -2.76
C ALA A 94 -3.01 -0.09 -4.28
N TYR A 95 -1.88 -0.57 -4.77
CA TYR A 95 -1.57 -0.56 -6.20
C TYR A 95 -1.49 -1.97 -6.75
N LEU A 96 -2.43 -2.31 -7.63
CA LEU A 96 -2.47 -3.59 -8.33
C LEU A 96 -1.70 -3.47 -9.64
N VAL A 97 -0.62 -4.25 -9.78
CA VAL A 97 0.26 -4.23 -10.96
C VAL A 97 -0.01 -5.46 -11.81
N ASN A 98 -0.39 -5.25 -13.07
CA ASN A 98 -0.65 -6.27 -14.08
C ASN A 98 -1.62 -7.38 -13.65
N ASP A 99 -2.54 -7.10 -12.71
CA ASP A 99 -3.44 -8.08 -12.07
C ASP A 99 -2.73 -9.28 -11.39
N GLU A 100 -1.42 -9.15 -11.14
CA GLU A 100 -0.58 -10.22 -10.57
C GLU A 100 -0.06 -9.91 -9.18
N ARG A 101 0.18 -8.64 -8.87
CA ARG A 101 0.83 -8.18 -7.64
C ARG A 101 0.11 -6.98 -7.07
N VAL A 102 -0.17 -6.98 -5.77
CA VAL A 102 -0.76 -5.83 -5.08
C VAL A 102 0.19 -5.33 -3.98
N PHE A 103 0.46 -4.03 -3.99
CA PHE A 103 1.21 -3.33 -2.97
C PHE A 103 0.20 -2.68 -2.03
N THR A 104 0.07 -3.20 -0.82
CA THR A 104 -1.03 -2.87 0.09
C THR A 104 -0.72 -1.73 1.06
N GLY A 105 0.53 -1.22 1.05
CA GLY A 105 0.97 -0.31 2.10
C GLY A 105 0.62 -0.91 3.46
N ASP A 106 -0.01 -0.14 4.31
CA ASP A 106 -0.33 -0.54 5.68
C ASP A 106 -1.78 -0.97 5.88
N THR A 107 -2.40 -1.53 4.82
CA THR A 107 -3.75 -2.09 4.92
C THR A 107 -3.73 -3.56 5.34
N LEU A 108 -3.00 -4.40 4.61
CA LEU A 108 -2.92 -5.85 4.82
C LEU A 108 -1.45 -6.28 4.92
N PHE A 109 -1.14 -7.00 5.97
CA PHE A 109 0.17 -7.59 6.22
C PHE A 109 0.08 -9.12 6.22
N ARG A 110 1.24 -9.77 6.20
CA ARG A 110 1.29 -11.22 6.40
C ARG A 110 0.79 -11.56 7.80
N GLU A 111 -0.32 -12.30 7.85
CA GLU A 111 -1.01 -12.75 9.07
C GLU A 111 -1.39 -11.60 10.03
N SER A 112 -1.52 -10.36 9.52
CA SER A 112 -1.89 -9.18 10.31
C SER A 112 -2.60 -8.12 9.44
N VAL A 113 -3.02 -7.04 10.05
CA VAL A 113 -3.64 -5.88 9.39
C VAL A 113 -3.12 -4.57 9.98
N GLY A 114 -3.30 -3.47 9.28
CA GLY A 114 -2.88 -2.15 9.72
C GLY A 114 -3.57 -1.64 10.97
N GLY A 115 -2.92 -0.76 11.69
CA GLY A 115 -3.49 -0.06 12.86
C GLY A 115 -4.45 1.04 12.43
N THR A 116 -5.43 1.35 13.29
CA THR A 116 -6.46 2.39 13.04
C THR A 116 -6.64 3.33 14.22
N ARG A 117 -5.66 3.44 15.12
CA ARG A 117 -5.79 4.16 16.39
C ARG A 117 -5.00 5.46 16.48
N ALA A 118 -4.14 5.77 15.51
CA ALA A 118 -3.36 7.00 15.52
C ALA A 118 -4.18 8.20 14.98
N PRO A 119 -3.80 9.44 15.32
CA PRO A 119 -4.44 10.63 14.76
C PRO A 119 -4.37 10.63 13.21
N GLY A 120 -5.49 10.96 12.56
CA GLY A 120 -5.59 10.94 11.09
C GLY A 120 -5.93 9.59 10.47
N HIS A 121 -5.98 8.53 11.28
CA HIS A 121 -6.47 7.23 10.81
C HIS A 121 -7.99 7.28 10.52
N ALA A 122 -8.44 6.37 9.68
CA ALA A 122 -9.84 6.08 9.47
C ALA A 122 -10.34 5.07 10.54
N THR A 123 -11.37 4.31 10.28
CA THR A 123 -11.95 3.39 11.24
C THR A 123 -11.54 1.94 10.99
N PHE A 124 -11.62 1.11 12.04
CA PHE A 124 -11.39 -0.33 11.89
C PHE A 124 -12.46 -1.00 10.99
N GLU A 125 -13.67 -0.47 10.96
CA GLU A 125 -14.73 -0.96 10.07
C GLU A 125 -14.41 -0.67 8.61
N GLU A 126 -13.86 0.52 8.30
CA GLU A 126 -13.38 0.85 6.96
C GLU A 126 -12.20 -0.04 6.57
N LEU A 127 -11.24 -0.28 7.49
CA LEU A 127 -10.14 -1.21 7.24
C LEU A 127 -10.64 -2.61 6.91
N ARG A 128 -11.58 -3.13 7.72
CA ARG A 128 -12.21 -4.43 7.48
C ARG A 128 -12.90 -4.47 6.12
N HIS A 129 -13.67 -3.43 5.78
CA HIS A 129 -14.34 -3.33 4.48
C HIS A 129 -13.32 -3.35 3.33
N SER A 130 -12.28 -2.53 3.42
CA SER A 130 -11.21 -2.45 2.43
C SER A 130 -10.53 -3.81 2.21
N ILE A 131 -10.26 -4.55 3.28
CA ILE A 131 -9.67 -5.88 3.17
C ILE A 131 -10.68 -6.87 2.58
N MET A 132 -11.87 -6.99 3.16
CA MET A 132 -12.82 -8.05 2.79
C MET A 132 -13.51 -7.83 1.44
N GLU A 133 -13.85 -6.56 1.11
CA GLU A 133 -14.65 -6.25 -0.08
C GLU A 133 -13.80 -5.71 -1.26
N VAL A 134 -12.55 -5.31 -1.01
CA VAL A 134 -11.64 -4.89 -2.08
C VAL A 134 -10.51 -5.90 -2.27
N LEU A 135 -9.62 -6.07 -1.26
CA LEU A 135 -8.44 -6.90 -1.44
C LEU A 135 -8.76 -8.39 -1.58
N MET A 136 -9.67 -8.94 -0.77
CA MET A 136 -10.04 -10.37 -0.83
C MET A 136 -10.87 -10.74 -2.07
N ARG A 137 -11.27 -9.74 -2.90
CA ARG A 137 -11.89 -9.97 -4.22
C ARG A 137 -10.86 -10.18 -5.33
N LEU A 138 -9.60 -9.89 -5.07
CA LEU A 138 -8.52 -10.18 -6.02
C LEU A 138 -8.33 -11.70 -6.17
N ARG A 139 -7.62 -12.09 -7.21
CA ARG A 139 -7.30 -13.49 -7.45
C ARG A 139 -6.50 -14.06 -6.28
N LYS A 140 -6.73 -15.30 -5.92
CA LYS A 140 -6.04 -15.94 -4.79
C LYS A 140 -4.52 -16.06 -4.98
N ASP A 141 -4.07 -16.15 -6.22
CA ASP A 141 -2.66 -16.21 -6.59
C ASP A 141 -1.99 -14.83 -6.71
N THR A 142 -2.74 -13.73 -6.53
CA THR A 142 -2.16 -12.38 -6.50
C THR A 142 -1.15 -12.27 -5.35
N ALA A 143 0.09 -11.93 -5.69
CA ALA A 143 1.14 -11.69 -4.70
C ALA A 143 0.88 -10.38 -3.95
N VAL A 144 0.97 -10.42 -2.63
CA VAL A 144 0.81 -9.25 -1.74
C VAL A 144 2.17 -8.78 -1.28
N HIS A 145 2.46 -7.50 -1.53
CA HIS A 145 3.64 -6.80 -1.05
C HIS A 145 3.21 -5.72 -0.05
N PRO A 146 3.27 -6.00 1.25
CA PRO A 146 2.88 -5.04 2.28
C PRO A 146 3.95 -3.96 2.49
N GLY A 147 3.58 -2.86 3.16
CA GLY A 147 4.54 -1.84 3.58
C GLY A 147 5.56 -2.38 4.57
N HIS A 148 5.10 -3.24 5.46
CA HIS A 148 5.90 -3.95 6.44
C HIS A 148 5.66 -5.45 6.36
N THR A 149 6.50 -6.27 6.99
CA THR A 149 6.48 -7.74 6.97
C THR A 149 6.90 -8.37 5.63
N ASP A 150 6.92 -9.68 5.58
CA ASP A 150 7.26 -10.44 4.37
C ASP A 150 6.11 -10.45 3.36
N PRO A 151 6.40 -10.62 2.06
CA PRO A 151 5.38 -10.89 1.05
C PRO A 151 4.56 -12.14 1.36
N THR A 152 3.31 -12.14 0.86
CA THR A 152 2.36 -13.23 0.97
C THR A 152 1.49 -13.32 -0.30
N THR A 153 0.35 -13.99 -0.26
CA THR A 153 -0.65 -13.99 -1.33
C THR A 153 -2.05 -13.75 -0.77
N ILE A 154 -2.96 -13.30 -1.60
CA ILE A 154 -4.39 -13.16 -1.22
C ILE A 154 -4.95 -14.49 -0.71
N GLY A 155 -4.57 -15.61 -1.32
CA GLY A 155 -5.02 -16.94 -0.90
C GLY A 155 -4.46 -17.36 0.45
N GLU A 156 -3.19 -17.09 0.73
CA GLU A 156 -2.59 -17.38 2.04
C GLU A 156 -3.25 -16.58 3.15
N GLU A 157 -3.45 -15.27 2.92
CA GLU A 157 -4.11 -14.41 3.89
C GLU A 157 -5.57 -14.80 4.12
N TRP A 158 -6.30 -15.19 3.06
CA TRP A 158 -7.66 -15.71 3.19
C TRP A 158 -7.74 -16.93 4.14
N GLU A 159 -6.74 -17.81 4.09
CA GLU A 159 -6.75 -19.06 4.88
C GLU A 159 -6.10 -18.91 6.26
N ARG A 160 -5.10 -18.04 6.40
CA ARG A 160 -4.24 -18.01 7.60
C ARG A 160 -4.37 -16.74 8.44
N ASN A 161 -4.74 -15.59 7.84
CA ASN A 161 -4.79 -14.33 8.56
C ASN A 161 -5.83 -14.39 9.69
N PRO A 162 -5.44 -14.21 10.96
CA PRO A 162 -6.35 -14.39 12.10
C PRO A 162 -7.50 -13.38 12.09
N PHE A 163 -7.30 -12.16 11.59
CA PHE A 163 -8.34 -11.16 11.46
C PHE A 163 -9.38 -11.57 10.42
N ILE A 164 -8.92 -11.99 9.24
CA ILE A 164 -9.80 -12.42 8.15
C ILE A 164 -10.58 -13.66 8.58
N ARG A 165 -9.93 -14.63 9.23
CA ARG A 165 -10.58 -15.84 9.75
C ARG A 165 -11.67 -15.50 10.79
N ALA A 166 -11.38 -14.58 11.71
CA ALA A 166 -12.35 -14.10 12.69
C ALA A 166 -13.55 -13.39 12.01
N TRP A 167 -13.29 -12.55 11.02
CA TRP A 167 -14.35 -11.86 10.26
C TRP A 167 -15.22 -12.82 9.44
N ARG A 168 -14.69 -13.96 9.06
CA ARG A 168 -15.41 -15.07 8.40
C ARG A 168 -16.15 -15.96 9.39
N GLY A 169 -16.00 -15.74 10.70
CA GLY A 169 -16.61 -16.57 11.75
C GLY A 169 -15.97 -17.96 11.92
N LEU A 170 -14.72 -18.13 11.45
CA LEU A 170 -13.99 -19.41 11.55
C LEU A 170 -13.27 -19.55 12.88
N ASP A 171 -12.87 -18.46 13.49
CA ASP A 171 -12.22 -18.42 14.79
C ASP A 171 -13.08 -17.59 15.76
N ALA A 172 -13.06 -17.96 17.04
CA ALA A 172 -13.71 -17.14 18.06
C ALA A 172 -13.09 -15.74 18.05
N SER A 173 -13.91 -14.69 18.15
CA SER A 173 -13.48 -13.28 18.19
C SER A 173 -12.75 -12.93 19.50
N GLY A 174 -11.73 -13.71 19.85
CA GLY A 174 -10.87 -13.46 20.99
C GLY A 174 -9.74 -12.55 20.54
N GLU A 175 -9.78 -11.30 21.00
CA GLU A 175 -8.67 -10.33 21.05
C GLU A 175 -7.51 -10.55 20.05
N THR A 176 -7.80 -10.45 18.76
CA THR A 176 -6.75 -10.31 17.76
C THR A 176 -6.13 -8.91 17.94
N ARG A 177 -5.10 -8.84 18.77
CA ARG A 177 -4.30 -7.62 18.88
C ARG A 177 -3.51 -7.46 17.61
N CYS A 178 -3.60 -6.29 16.99
CA CYS A 178 -2.68 -5.89 15.95
C CYS A 178 -1.26 -5.94 16.52
N THR A 179 -0.46 -6.91 16.11
CA THR A 179 0.91 -7.13 16.62
C THR A 179 1.97 -6.51 15.72
N ALA A 180 1.60 -5.89 14.61
CA ALA A 180 2.53 -5.16 13.79
C ALA A 180 2.85 -3.82 14.48
N PHE A 181 4.02 -3.79 15.14
CA PHE A 181 4.61 -2.58 15.70
C PHE A 181 3.83 -1.85 16.79
N GLY A 182 3.50 -2.51 17.91
CA GLY A 182 3.43 -1.93 19.26
C GLY A 182 2.78 -0.55 19.48
N LEU A 183 1.80 -0.15 18.67
CA LEU A 183 1.03 1.09 18.90
C LEU A 183 -0.45 0.80 19.04
#